data_796090a92a8f90f9375f5b77cf50d2d2
#
_entry.id   796090a92a8f90f9375f5b77cf50d2d2
#
_cell.length_a   1.000
_cell.length_b   1.000
_cell.length_c   1.000
_cell.angle_alpha   90.00
_cell.angle_beta   90.00
_cell.angle_gamma   90.00
#
_symmetry.space_group_name_H-M   'P 1'
#
loop_
_entity.id
_entity.type
_entity.pdbx_description
1 polymer ?
#
loop_
_entity_poly.entity_id
_entity_poly.type
_entity_poly.pdbx_seq_one_letter_code
_entity_poly.pdbx_strand_id
1 'polypeptide(L)'
;MVINDFVSAMQNKDHKALAACFTEECRLVDYCPSMVKRENSFLYGRNAIEMYYHNKFMFGGFGMMDPRVVNERTVNFYANYNGTLIHALAQIENCNDGVCSLDNSLIQELVIRPA
;
A
#
# COMPACT_ATOMS: atom_id res chain seq x y z
N MET A 1 -5.13 11.31 -8.75
CA MET A 1 -4.12 10.31 -9.18
C MET A 1 -4.19 9.09 -8.27
N VAL A 2 -3.79 7.94 -8.75
CA VAL A 2 -3.91 6.70 -8.00
C VAL A 2 -3.16 6.70 -6.67
N ILE A 3 -2.02 7.41 -6.56
CA ILE A 3 -1.31 7.51 -5.29
C ILE A 3 -2.18 8.14 -4.19
N ASN A 4 -2.99 9.11 -4.54
CA ASN A 4 -3.90 9.75 -3.58
C ASN A 4 -5.03 8.80 -3.17
N ASP A 5 -5.56 8.03 -4.11
CA ASP A 5 -6.60 7.02 -3.84
C ASP A 5 -6.04 5.91 -2.96
N PHE A 6 -4.80 5.50 -3.20
CA PHE A 6 -4.10 4.53 -2.37
C PHE A 6 -3.97 5.04 -0.92
N VAL A 7 -3.50 6.26 -0.74
CA VAL A 7 -3.36 6.88 0.59
C VAL A 7 -4.70 6.97 1.30
N SER A 8 -5.73 7.45 0.60
CA SER A 8 -7.07 7.58 1.17
C SER A 8 -7.63 6.24 1.63
N ALA A 9 -7.48 5.19 0.80
CA ALA A 9 -7.94 3.85 1.13
C ALA A 9 -7.21 3.29 2.36
N MET A 10 -5.89 3.51 2.43
CA MET A 10 -5.09 3.06 3.57
C MET A 10 -5.49 3.77 4.86
N GLN A 11 -5.67 5.10 4.82
CA GLN A 11 -6.06 5.87 6.00
C GLN A 11 -7.46 5.51 6.49
N ASN A 12 -8.38 5.27 5.56
CA ASN A 12 -9.75 4.88 5.89
C ASN A 12 -9.90 3.41 6.22
N LYS A 13 -8.83 2.65 6.11
CA LYS A 13 -8.84 1.19 6.30
C LYS A 13 -9.90 0.51 5.43
N ASP A 14 -10.00 0.99 4.20
CA ASP A 14 -10.98 0.51 3.21
C ASP A 14 -10.28 -0.46 2.27
N HIS A 15 -10.35 -1.75 2.60
CA HIS A 15 -9.66 -2.79 1.85
C HIS A 15 -10.18 -2.94 0.42
N LYS A 16 -11.46 -2.66 0.20
CA LYS A 16 -12.04 -2.73 -1.15
C LYS A 16 -11.57 -1.58 -2.03
N ALA A 17 -11.57 -0.36 -1.50
CA ALA A 17 -11.06 0.80 -2.20
C ALA A 17 -9.57 0.65 -2.47
N LEU A 18 -8.83 0.07 -1.52
CA LEU A 18 -7.40 -0.20 -1.69
C LEU A 18 -7.16 -1.17 -2.86
N ALA A 19 -7.86 -2.29 -2.87
CA ALA A 19 -7.74 -3.27 -3.95
C ALA A 19 -8.09 -2.66 -5.31
N ALA A 20 -9.09 -1.77 -5.34
CA ALA A 20 -9.52 -1.10 -6.58
C ALA A 20 -8.44 -0.19 -7.18
N CYS A 21 -7.40 0.18 -6.42
CA CYS A 21 -6.26 0.93 -6.95
C CYS A 21 -5.32 0.10 -7.82
N PHE A 22 -5.48 -1.22 -7.83
CA PHE A 22 -4.53 -2.15 -8.45
C PHE A 22 -5.12 -2.84 -9.66
N THR A 23 -4.24 -3.28 -10.57
CA THR A 23 -4.64 -4.17 -11.67
C THR A 23 -4.97 -5.56 -11.13
N GLU A 24 -5.64 -6.40 -11.94
CA GLU A 24 -5.98 -7.76 -11.50
C GLU A 24 -4.75 -8.61 -11.21
N GLU A 25 -3.68 -8.44 -11.98
CA GLU A 25 -2.46 -9.23 -11.88
C GLU A 25 -1.31 -8.45 -11.24
N CYS A 26 -1.65 -7.59 -10.29
CA CYS A 26 -0.68 -6.73 -9.61
C CYS A 26 0.22 -7.50 -8.66
N ARG A 27 1.28 -6.82 -8.24
CA ARG A 27 2.19 -7.30 -7.20
C ARG A 27 2.40 -6.22 -6.16
N LEU A 28 2.42 -6.63 -4.90
CA LEU A 28 2.76 -5.77 -3.78
C LEU A 28 3.76 -6.48 -2.91
N VAL A 29 4.88 -5.82 -2.63
CA VAL A 29 5.91 -6.32 -1.72
C VAL A 29 6.05 -5.31 -0.58
N ASP A 30 6.01 -5.81 0.65
CA ASP A 30 6.17 -4.97 1.84
C ASP A 30 7.27 -5.56 2.73
N TYR A 31 8.34 -4.81 2.91
CA TYR A 31 9.49 -5.17 3.74
C TYR A 31 9.43 -4.57 5.15
N CYS A 32 8.39 -3.82 5.49
CA CYS A 32 8.25 -3.21 6.81
C CYS A 32 7.94 -4.23 7.92
N PRO A 33 7.17 -5.31 7.68
CA PRO A 33 6.84 -6.26 8.76
C PRO A 33 8.07 -6.86 9.45
N SER A 34 9.18 -7.06 8.73
CA SER A 34 10.41 -7.59 9.35
C SER A 34 10.99 -6.67 10.41
N MET A 35 10.69 -5.37 10.37
CA MET A 35 11.13 -4.41 11.38
C MET A 35 10.44 -4.63 12.73
N VAL A 36 9.32 -5.34 12.75
CA VAL A 36 8.58 -5.70 13.96
C VAL A 36 8.54 -7.21 14.16
N LYS A 37 9.53 -7.92 13.62
CA LYS A 37 9.71 -9.38 13.75
C LYS A 37 8.54 -10.19 13.18
N ARG A 38 7.98 -9.71 12.07
CA ARG A 38 6.95 -10.42 11.31
C ARG A 38 7.50 -10.73 9.92
N GLU A 39 6.85 -11.65 9.23
CA GLU A 39 7.23 -11.97 7.86
C GLU A 39 6.87 -10.83 6.92
N ASN A 40 7.74 -10.56 5.96
CA ASN A 40 7.47 -9.61 4.89
C ASN A 40 6.30 -10.13 4.02
N SER A 41 5.61 -9.21 3.38
CA SER A 41 4.44 -9.55 2.58
C SER A 41 4.78 -9.56 1.10
N PHE A 42 4.36 -10.63 0.41
CA PHE A 42 4.51 -10.78 -1.03
C PHE A 42 3.14 -11.16 -1.56
N LEU A 43 2.43 -10.18 -2.13
CA LEU A 43 1.05 -10.35 -2.56
C LEU A 43 0.99 -10.32 -4.08
N TYR A 44 0.28 -11.26 -4.65
CA TYR A 44 0.05 -11.35 -6.08
C TYR A 44 -1.45 -11.34 -6.36
N GLY A 45 -1.89 -10.35 -7.13
CA GLY A 45 -3.27 -10.22 -7.55
C GLY A 45 -4.12 -9.32 -6.66
N ARG A 46 -5.09 -8.68 -7.27
CA ARG A 46 -6.02 -7.75 -6.59
C ARG A 46 -6.76 -8.42 -5.43
N ASN A 47 -7.23 -9.63 -5.64
CA ASN A 47 -7.99 -10.35 -4.61
C ASN A 47 -7.13 -10.66 -3.39
N ALA A 48 -5.85 -10.98 -3.59
CA ALA A 48 -4.94 -11.22 -2.48
C ALA A 48 -4.73 -9.95 -1.66
N ILE A 49 -4.61 -8.80 -2.32
CA ILE A 49 -4.50 -7.50 -1.65
C ILE A 49 -5.75 -7.21 -0.82
N GLU A 50 -6.93 -7.41 -1.39
CA GLU A 50 -8.19 -7.17 -0.68
C GLU A 50 -8.29 -8.01 0.59
N MET A 51 -8.04 -9.31 0.48
CA MET A 51 -8.14 -10.24 1.61
C MET A 51 -7.08 -9.96 2.68
N TYR A 52 -5.84 -9.74 2.26
CA TYR A 52 -4.74 -9.47 3.18
C TYR A 52 -5.01 -8.21 4.00
N TYR A 53 -5.37 -7.11 3.34
CA TYR A 53 -5.61 -5.85 4.03
C TYR A 53 -6.92 -5.83 4.80
N HIS A 54 -7.93 -6.59 4.36
CA HIS A 54 -9.13 -6.79 5.18
C HIS A 54 -8.74 -7.33 6.56
N ASN A 55 -7.95 -8.39 6.60
CA ASN A 55 -7.50 -9.00 7.85
C ASN A 55 -6.58 -8.06 8.63
N LYS A 56 -5.67 -7.39 7.95
CA LYS A 56 -4.70 -6.48 8.57
C LYS A 56 -5.39 -5.30 9.23
N PHE A 57 -6.39 -4.73 8.57
CA PHE A 57 -7.16 -3.60 9.12
C PHE A 57 -8.09 -4.04 10.26
N MET A 58 -8.74 -5.19 10.12
CA MET A 58 -9.74 -5.66 11.10
C MET A 58 -9.10 -6.27 12.35
N PHE A 59 -8.02 -7.01 12.20
CA PHE A 59 -7.46 -7.82 13.29
C PHE A 59 -6.01 -7.51 13.61
N GLY A 60 -5.28 -6.87 12.71
CA GLY A 60 -3.84 -6.67 12.85
C GLY A 60 -3.43 -5.40 13.60
N GLY A 61 -4.36 -4.51 13.92
CA GLY A 61 -4.04 -3.23 14.55
C GLY A 61 -3.19 -2.33 13.67
N PHE A 62 -3.26 -2.51 12.36
CA PHE A 62 -2.43 -1.78 11.39
C PHE A 62 -3.13 -0.49 10.94
N GLY A 63 -2.32 0.55 10.70
CA GLY A 63 -2.79 1.79 10.10
C GLY A 63 -1.67 2.57 9.45
N MET A 64 -2.03 3.45 8.53
CA MET A 64 -1.12 4.42 7.93
C MET A 64 -1.27 5.75 8.66
N MET A 65 -0.16 6.32 9.13
CA MET A 65 -0.15 7.61 9.83
C MET A 65 0.72 8.61 9.11
N ASP A 66 0.31 9.87 9.14
CA ASP A 66 1.06 11.03 8.63
C ASP A 66 1.59 10.83 7.20
N PRO A 67 0.73 10.46 6.24
CA PRO A 67 1.20 10.25 4.88
C PRO A 67 1.58 11.58 4.22
N ARG A 68 2.68 11.55 3.47
CA ARG A 68 3.14 12.67 2.65
C ARG A 68 3.40 12.18 1.24
N VAL A 69 2.55 12.59 0.32
CA VAL A 69 2.71 12.29 -1.09
C VAL A 69 3.85 13.13 -1.65
N VAL A 70 4.88 12.47 -2.15
CA VAL A 70 6.07 13.12 -2.71
C VAL A 70 5.87 13.43 -4.20
N ASN A 71 5.32 12.48 -4.92
CA ASN A 71 5.02 12.59 -6.35
C ASN A 71 3.93 11.57 -6.71
N GLU A 72 3.65 11.41 -8.00
CA GLU A 72 2.59 10.50 -8.48
C GLU A 72 2.86 9.03 -8.20
N ARG A 73 4.07 8.68 -7.74
CA ARG A 73 4.47 7.29 -7.49
C ARG A 73 4.89 7.00 -6.06
N THR A 74 5.05 8.04 -5.23
CA THR A 74 5.77 7.89 -3.96
C THR A 74 5.03 8.56 -2.82
N VAL A 75 4.91 7.85 -1.70
CA VAL A 75 4.39 8.39 -0.45
C VAL A 75 5.25 7.93 0.72
N ASN A 76 5.61 8.89 1.59
CA ASN A 76 6.22 8.63 2.89
C ASN A 76 5.13 8.57 3.94
N PHE A 77 5.23 7.63 4.86
CA PHE A 77 4.26 7.51 5.95
C PHE A 77 4.86 6.75 7.12
N TYR A 78 4.10 6.70 8.22
CA TYR A 78 4.42 5.84 9.35
C TYR A 78 3.44 4.66 9.34
N ALA A 79 3.99 3.45 9.24
CA ALA A 79 3.20 2.23 9.38
C ALA A 79 3.06 1.95 10.87
N ASN A 80 1.82 1.94 11.35
CA ASN A 80 1.50 1.65 12.74
C ASN A 80 1.17 0.18 12.88
N TYR A 81 2.05 -0.55 13.57
CA TYR A 81 1.86 -1.97 13.88
C TYR A 81 1.46 -2.10 15.35
N ASN A 82 0.16 -1.88 15.60
CA ASN A 82 -0.42 -2.00 16.94
C ASN A 82 0.32 -1.14 17.97
N GLY A 83 0.65 0.08 17.59
CA GLY A 83 1.35 1.06 18.44
C GLY A 83 2.83 1.23 18.14
N THR A 84 3.46 0.30 17.45
CA THR A 84 4.86 0.44 17.02
C THR A 84 4.88 1.11 15.65
N LEU A 85 5.57 2.25 15.54
CA LEU A 85 5.62 3.04 14.32
C LEU A 85 6.90 2.77 13.56
N ILE A 86 6.76 2.45 12.26
CA ILE A 86 7.88 2.27 11.34
C ILE A 86 7.77 3.32 10.25
N HIS A 87 8.80 4.14 10.09
CA HIS A 87 8.86 5.09 8.99
C HIS A 87 9.03 4.30 7.68
N ALA A 88 8.11 4.50 6.75
CA ALA A 88 8.01 3.70 5.55
C ALA A 88 7.91 4.56 4.30
N LEU A 89 8.31 3.96 3.20
CA LEU A 89 8.20 4.53 1.87
C LEU A 89 7.44 3.54 0.99
N ALA A 90 6.34 3.98 0.41
CA ALA A 90 5.64 3.21 -0.62
C ALA A 90 5.94 3.82 -1.98
N GLN A 91 6.37 2.99 -2.92
CA GLN A 91 6.72 3.43 -4.25
C GLN A 91 6.05 2.56 -5.30
N ILE A 92 5.33 3.21 -6.21
CA ILE A 92 4.74 2.53 -7.37
C ILE A 92 5.85 2.32 -8.39
N GLU A 93 6.21 1.06 -8.62
CA GLU A 93 7.23 0.71 -9.60
C GLU A 93 6.67 0.75 -11.03
N ASN A 94 5.39 0.36 -11.17
CA ASN A 94 4.76 0.33 -12.48
C ASN A 94 3.24 0.49 -12.37
N CYS A 95 2.64 1.15 -13.36
CA CYS A 95 1.20 1.25 -13.55
C CYS A 95 0.83 0.62 -14.90
N ASN A 96 -0.46 0.32 -15.07
CA ASN A 96 -0.98 -0.27 -16.31
C ASN A 96 -0.68 0.55 -17.57
N ASP A 97 -0.60 1.88 -17.41
CA ASP A 97 -0.36 2.81 -18.52
C ASP A 97 1.06 3.36 -18.56
N GLY A 98 1.90 2.97 -17.60
CA GLY A 98 3.29 3.43 -17.48
C GLY A 98 3.49 4.84 -16.94
N VAL A 99 2.41 5.58 -16.68
CA VAL A 99 2.48 7.00 -16.31
C VAL A 99 2.14 7.25 -14.84
N CYS A 100 1.14 6.57 -14.30
CA CYS A 100 0.62 6.70 -12.92
C CYS A 100 -0.02 8.06 -12.60
N SER A 101 -0.11 8.96 -13.56
CA SER A 101 -0.61 10.33 -13.37
C SER A 101 -2.00 10.58 -13.95
N LEU A 102 -2.56 9.60 -14.65
CA LEU A 102 -3.90 9.71 -15.23
C LEU A 102 -4.97 9.27 -14.22
N ASP A 103 -6.19 9.76 -14.38
CA ASP A 103 -7.29 9.46 -13.46
C ASP A 103 -7.65 7.98 -13.40
N ASN A 104 -7.41 7.25 -14.50
CA ASN A 104 -7.71 5.83 -14.59
C ASN A 104 -6.46 4.94 -14.47
N SER A 105 -5.32 5.49 -14.06
CA SER A 105 -4.12 4.69 -13.80
C SER A 105 -4.35 3.72 -12.66
N LEU A 106 -3.90 2.48 -12.84
CA LEU A 106 -3.96 1.44 -11.81
C LEU A 106 -2.56 0.93 -11.53
N ILE A 107 -2.30 0.60 -10.27
CA ILE A 107 -1.00 0.13 -9.82
C ILE A 107 -0.80 -1.31 -10.28
N GLN A 108 0.31 -1.55 -11.00
CA GLN A 108 0.72 -2.89 -11.42
C GLN A 108 1.70 -3.50 -10.41
N GLU A 109 2.60 -2.68 -9.87
CA GLU A 109 3.61 -3.14 -8.93
C GLU A 109 3.90 -2.05 -7.90
N LEU A 110 3.81 -2.41 -6.63
CA LEU A 110 4.08 -1.51 -5.51
C LEU A 110 5.09 -2.16 -4.56
N VAL A 111 6.08 -1.38 -4.15
CA VAL A 111 7.05 -1.79 -3.13
C VAL A 111 6.94 -0.86 -1.94
N ILE A 112 6.79 -1.44 -0.75
CA ILE A 112 6.80 -0.73 0.52
C ILE A 112 8.03 -1.19 1.29
N ARG A 113 8.79 -0.24 1.81
CA ARG A 113 10.02 -0.55 2.55
C ARG A 113 10.26 0.45 3.67
N PRO A 114 11.09 0.11 4.67
CA PRO A 114 11.51 1.10 5.66
C PRO A 114 12.23 2.25 4.95
N ALA A 115 11.90 3.44 5.36
CA ALA A 115 12.50 4.65 4.80
C ALA A 115 13.89 4.92 5.40
#